data_a61cc7722180576aa265e73b1975fadf
#
_entry.id   a61cc7722180576aa265e73b1975fadf
#
_cell.length_a   1.000
_cell.length_b   1.000
_cell.length_c   1.000
_cell.angle_alpha   90.00
_cell.angle_beta   90.00
_cell.angle_gamma   90.00
#
_symmetry.space_group_name_H-M   'P 1'
#
loop_
_entity.id
_entity.type
_entity.pdbx_description
1 polymer ?
#
loop_
_entity_poly.entity_id
_entity_poly.type
_entity_poly.pdbx_seq_one_letter_code
_entity_poly.pdbx_strand_id
1 'polypeptide(L)'
;MKIALLGLGDIAQKAYLPLLASMPGITPVLCTRNETVLRQLMQQYRIREGYTELSALIAAQPDAVMIHSSTSSHFSIASELLNAGIPLFIDKPLSYQLSECEQLISVAERRNILLFVGFNRRYVPLYQQPLANVPLQLHYQKNRYQQPADLRTFVYDDFIHLLDFAHYATALHNKGNFTPVVHGQFDKDQLACVQVNWQLGSTSVSVSMNRLAGHSFERLEYFSANQHWQVDNLVQGIHSAANQQQHLVVNDWQSTLHKRGFVAMLDAFIQQVEKGGTNKAQNKTLLSSHQLCEFVVQQLT
;
A
#
# COMPACT_ATOMS: atom_id res chain seq x y z
N MET A 1 -8.38 -19.22 11.24
CA MET A 1 -7.03 -18.61 11.19
C MET A 1 -6.97 -17.50 12.23
N LYS A 2 -5.94 -17.49 13.09
CA LYS A 2 -5.72 -16.45 14.12
C LYS A 2 -4.84 -15.35 13.53
N ILE A 3 -5.39 -14.16 13.32
CA ILE A 3 -4.67 -13.00 12.79
C ILE A 3 -4.61 -11.90 13.83
N ALA A 4 -3.40 -11.45 14.16
CA ALA A 4 -3.19 -10.38 15.11
C ALA A 4 -3.06 -9.01 14.42
N LEU A 5 -3.70 -7.97 14.99
CA LEU A 5 -3.45 -6.58 14.66
C LEU A 5 -2.56 -5.95 15.73
N LEU A 6 -1.38 -5.53 15.33
CA LEU A 6 -0.43 -4.83 16.18
C LEU A 6 -0.38 -3.33 15.81
N GLY A 7 -0.64 -2.48 16.80
CA GLY A 7 -0.78 -1.04 16.58
C GLY A 7 -2.22 -0.67 16.22
N LEU A 8 -3.00 -0.24 17.23
CA LEU A 8 -4.44 0.04 17.09
C LEU A 8 -4.68 1.56 16.91
N GLY A 9 -3.93 2.17 15.99
CA GLY A 9 -4.09 3.57 15.58
C GLY A 9 -5.28 3.79 14.64
N ASP A 10 -5.34 4.98 14.06
CA ASP A 10 -6.45 5.45 13.23
C ASP A 10 -6.75 4.51 12.04
N ILE A 11 -5.72 4.13 11.28
CA ILE A 11 -5.90 3.27 10.10
C ILE A 11 -6.32 1.84 10.47
N ALA A 12 -5.77 1.30 11.54
CA ALA A 12 -6.17 -0.01 12.04
C ALA A 12 -7.64 -0.05 12.40
N GLN A 13 -8.13 0.97 13.12
CA GLN A 13 -9.52 1.06 13.56
C GLN A 13 -10.50 1.38 12.42
N LYS A 14 -10.09 2.21 11.45
CA LYS A 14 -10.96 2.63 10.33
C LYS A 14 -11.02 1.64 9.18
N ALA A 15 -9.92 0.93 8.90
CA ALA A 15 -9.81 0.12 7.70
C ALA A 15 -9.70 -1.38 7.98
N TYR A 16 -8.82 -1.79 8.89
CA TYR A 16 -8.47 -3.21 9.01
C TYR A 16 -9.29 -3.96 10.04
N LEU A 17 -9.46 -3.42 11.24
CA LEU A 17 -10.21 -4.07 12.31
C LEU A 17 -11.68 -4.36 11.95
N PRO A 18 -12.44 -3.42 11.34
CA PRO A 18 -13.81 -3.71 10.92
C PRO A 18 -13.92 -4.85 9.92
N LEU A 19 -12.95 -4.96 8.99
CA LEU A 19 -12.91 -6.04 8.01
C LEU A 19 -12.57 -7.37 8.67
N LEU A 20 -11.47 -7.46 9.41
CA LEU A 20 -11.05 -8.70 10.06
C LEU A 20 -12.10 -9.23 11.05
N ALA A 21 -12.75 -8.35 11.79
CA ALA A 21 -13.80 -8.74 12.74
C ALA A 21 -15.05 -9.31 12.07
N SER A 22 -15.26 -9.04 10.78
CA SER A 22 -16.41 -9.53 10.00
C SER A 22 -16.06 -10.67 9.04
N MET A 23 -14.78 -11.02 8.85
CA MET A 23 -14.36 -12.05 7.90
C MET A 23 -14.62 -13.46 8.45
N PRO A 24 -15.30 -14.32 7.70
CA PRO A 24 -15.51 -15.72 8.09
C PRO A 24 -14.18 -16.47 8.22
N GLY A 25 -14.07 -17.32 9.24
CA GLY A 25 -12.89 -18.15 9.46
C GLY A 25 -11.68 -17.42 10.08
N ILE A 26 -11.79 -16.10 10.33
CA ILE A 26 -10.75 -15.32 11.00
C ILE A 26 -11.10 -15.13 12.48
N THR A 27 -10.12 -15.34 13.33
CA THR A 27 -10.16 -15.00 14.76
C THR A 27 -9.20 -13.85 15.01
N PRO A 28 -9.70 -12.61 15.14
CA PRO A 28 -8.84 -11.46 15.41
C PRO A 28 -8.23 -11.51 16.81
N VAL A 29 -6.95 -11.11 16.90
CA VAL A 29 -6.24 -10.87 18.15
C VAL A 29 -5.74 -9.42 18.13
N LEU A 30 -5.80 -8.72 19.25
CA LEU A 30 -5.39 -7.32 19.33
C LEU A 30 -4.07 -7.18 20.10
N CYS A 31 -3.18 -6.29 19.63
CA CYS A 31 -1.97 -5.95 20.36
C CYS A 31 -1.70 -4.45 20.32
N THR A 32 -1.62 -3.81 21.48
CA THR A 32 -1.23 -2.40 21.62
C THR A 32 -0.78 -2.11 23.05
N ARG A 33 0.23 -1.26 23.21
CA ARG A 33 0.73 -0.80 24.52
C ARG A 33 -0.32 0.00 25.31
N ASN A 34 -1.33 0.55 24.63
CA ASN A 34 -2.40 1.30 25.29
C ASN A 34 -3.51 0.36 25.76
N GLU A 35 -3.47 0.00 27.03
CA GLU A 35 -4.42 -0.93 27.64
C GLU A 35 -5.88 -0.44 27.58
N THR A 36 -6.11 0.86 27.69
CA THR A 36 -7.46 1.45 27.58
C THR A 36 -8.05 1.23 26.20
N VAL A 37 -7.28 1.52 25.14
CA VAL A 37 -7.69 1.28 23.75
C VAL A 37 -7.89 -0.21 23.50
N LEU A 38 -6.99 -1.06 24.04
CA LEU A 38 -7.11 -2.51 23.89
C LEU A 38 -8.46 -3.01 24.43
N ARG A 39 -8.76 -2.70 25.70
CA ARG A 39 -10.00 -3.12 26.36
C ARG A 39 -11.25 -2.59 25.65
N GLN A 40 -11.24 -1.32 25.23
CA GLN A 40 -12.35 -0.71 24.50
C GLN A 40 -12.64 -1.45 23.19
N LEU A 41 -11.61 -1.70 22.38
CA LEU A 41 -11.79 -2.37 21.08
C LEU A 41 -12.14 -3.85 21.23
N MET A 42 -11.55 -4.55 22.21
CA MET A 42 -11.95 -5.92 22.54
C MET A 42 -13.44 -6.02 22.90
N GLN A 43 -13.94 -5.10 23.70
CA GLN A 43 -15.37 -5.03 24.05
C GLN A 43 -16.23 -4.69 22.83
N GLN A 44 -15.87 -3.66 22.08
CA GLN A 44 -16.61 -3.19 20.91
C GLN A 44 -16.79 -4.27 19.85
N TYR A 45 -15.70 -5.00 19.54
CA TYR A 45 -15.69 -6.03 18.50
C TYR A 45 -15.88 -7.45 19.03
N ARG A 46 -16.10 -7.62 20.35
CA ARG A 46 -16.26 -8.92 21.03
C ARG A 46 -15.06 -9.86 20.80
N ILE A 47 -13.86 -9.27 20.73
CA ILE A 47 -12.60 -10.01 20.58
C ILE A 47 -12.16 -10.49 21.96
N ARG A 48 -11.80 -11.78 22.08
CA ARG A 48 -11.50 -12.42 23.37
C ARG A 48 -10.03 -12.39 23.75
N GLU A 49 -9.13 -12.21 22.78
CA GLU A 49 -7.69 -12.33 22.96
C GLU A 49 -7.00 -11.01 22.63
N GLY A 50 -6.15 -10.51 23.55
CA GLY A 50 -5.43 -9.26 23.35
C GLY A 50 -4.22 -9.15 24.27
N TYR A 51 -3.18 -8.43 23.80
CA TYR A 51 -1.89 -8.32 24.45
C TYR A 51 -1.42 -6.86 24.48
N THR A 52 -0.65 -6.51 25.52
CA THR A 52 0.03 -5.20 25.60
C THR A 52 1.50 -5.27 25.19
N GLU A 53 2.07 -6.50 25.17
CA GLU A 53 3.48 -6.74 24.89
C GLU A 53 3.67 -7.62 23.65
N LEU A 54 4.68 -7.27 22.81
CA LEU A 54 5.02 -8.02 21.60
C LEU A 54 5.46 -9.46 21.93
N SER A 55 6.23 -9.64 23.00
CA SER A 55 6.69 -10.96 23.44
C SER A 55 5.55 -11.91 23.80
N ALA A 56 4.50 -11.38 24.45
CA ALA A 56 3.30 -12.16 24.77
C ALA A 56 2.51 -12.52 23.51
N LEU A 57 2.41 -11.60 22.53
CA LEU A 57 1.81 -11.88 21.23
C LEU A 57 2.57 -12.96 20.47
N ILE A 58 3.91 -12.90 20.44
CA ILE A 58 4.75 -13.93 19.82
C ILE A 58 4.54 -15.30 20.48
N ALA A 59 4.50 -15.34 21.82
CA ALA A 59 4.27 -16.59 22.58
C ALA A 59 2.89 -17.20 22.29
N ALA A 60 1.89 -16.40 21.91
CA ALA A 60 0.55 -16.86 21.52
C ALA A 60 0.48 -17.48 20.11
N GLN A 61 1.56 -17.44 19.34
CA GLN A 61 1.73 -18.05 18.03
C GLN A 61 0.54 -17.80 17.07
N PRO A 62 0.23 -16.54 16.71
CA PRO A 62 -0.77 -16.26 15.68
C PRO A 62 -0.32 -16.81 14.32
N ASP A 63 -1.27 -17.15 13.45
CA ASP A 63 -0.99 -17.60 12.07
C ASP A 63 -0.38 -16.46 11.23
N ALA A 64 -0.68 -15.20 11.55
CA ALA A 64 -0.07 -14.02 10.97
C ALA A 64 -0.24 -12.78 11.86
N VAL A 65 0.63 -11.78 11.67
CA VAL A 65 0.54 -10.48 12.35
C VAL A 65 0.45 -9.35 11.31
N MET A 66 -0.50 -8.44 11.53
CA MET A 66 -0.65 -7.20 10.76
C MET A 66 -0.13 -6.03 11.58
N ILE A 67 0.90 -5.34 11.08
CA ILE A 67 1.57 -4.22 11.76
C ILE A 67 0.99 -2.90 11.24
N HIS A 68 0.38 -2.13 12.13
CA HIS A 68 -0.21 -0.80 11.89
C HIS A 68 0.30 0.25 12.89
N SER A 69 1.47 0.02 13.46
CA SER A 69 2.16 0.97 14.32
C SER A 69 2.75 2.13 13.51
N SER A 70 3.46 3.06 14.15
CA SER A 70 4.20 4.10 13.43
C SER A 70 5.31 3.48 12.59
N THR A 71 5.56 4.04 11.40
CA THR A 71 6.59 3.56 10.45
C THR A 71 7.97 3.41 11.11
N SER A 72 8.32 4.30 12.04
CA SER A 72 9.59 4.24 12.79
C SER A 72 9.77 2.97 13.63
N SER A 73 8.69 2.26 13.92
CA SER A 73 8.74 0.99 14.69
C SER A 73 8.60 -0.26 13.80
N HIS A 74 8.32 -0.11 12.50
CA HIS A 74 8.09 -1.24 11.61
C HIS A 74 9.29 -2.20 11.56
N PHE A 75 10.50 -1.66 11.39
CA PHE A 75 11.71 -2.48 11.25
C PHE A 75 11.98 -3.36 12.47
N SER A 76 11.96 -2.80 13.67
CA SER A 76 12.22 -3.56 14.89
C SER A 76 11.17 -4.65 15.13
N ILE A 77 9.89 -4.29 15.04
CA ILE A 77 8.77 -5.21 15.23
C ILE A 77 8.76 -6.32 14.19
N ALA A 78 8.93 -5.95 12.91
CA ALA A 78 8.95 -6.92 11.82
C ALA A 78 10.14 -7.89 11.93
N SER A 79 11.32 -7.39 12.34
CA SER A 79 12.50 -8.22 12.55
C SER A 79 12.27 -9.28 13.64
N GLU A 80 11.67 -8.91 14.79
CA GLU A 80 11.34 -9.86 15.84
C GLU A 80 10.34 -10.92 15.39
N LEU A 81 9.28 -10.52 14.71
CA LEU A 81 8.24 -11.42 14.21
C LEU A 81 8.74 -12.36 13.11
N LEU A 82 9.52 -11.85 12.15
CA LEU A 82 10.17 -12.69 11.13
C LEU A 82 11.15 -13.68 11.77
N ASN A 83 11.89 -13.27 12.80
CA ASN A 83 12.75 -14.17 13.55
C ASN A 83 11.98 -15.20 14.37
N ALA A 84 10.75 -14.92 14.76
CA ALA A 84 9.84 -15.89 15.38
C ALA A 84 9.12 -16.81 14.36
N GLY A 85 9.32 -16.61 13.07
CA GLY A 85 8.71 -17.44 12.02
C GLY A 85 7.28 -17.06 11.66
N ILE A 86 6.82 -15.87 12.01
CA ILE A 86 5.43 -15.44 11.86
C ILE A 86 5.25 -14.66 10.55
N PRO A 87 4.29 -15.02 9.68
CA PRO A 87 3.91 -14.27 8.48
C PRO A 87 3.44 -12.87 8.80
N LEU A 88 3.83 -11.89 7.97
CA LEU A 88 3.56 -10.48 8.22
C LEU A 88 2.76 -9.80 7.11
N PHE A 89 1.81 -8.99 7.53
CA PHE A 89 1.31 -7.83 6.81
C PHE A 89 1.87 -6.56 7.47
N ILE A 90 2.38 -5.63 6.68
CA ILE A 90 2.86 -4.34 7.21
C ILE A 90 2.17 -3.23 6.43
N ASP A 91 1.65 -2.23 7.13
CA ASP A 91 1.14 -1.04 6.45
C ASP A 91 2.29 -0.31 5.74
N LYS A 92 1.99 0.38 4.66
CA LYS A 92 3.00 1.14 3.91
C LYS A 92 3.44 2.42 4.68
N PRO A 93 4.69 2.87 4.51
CA PRO A 93 5.80 2.16 3.87
C PRO A 93 6.32 1.03 4.77
N LEU A 94 7.09 0.11 4.18
CA LEU A 94 7.77 -0.94 4.95
C LEU A 94 8.74 -0.34 5.98
N SER A 95 9.53 0.66 5.54
CA SER A 95 10.37 1.54 6.37
C SER A 95 10.64 2.84 5.62
N TYR A 96 11.07 3.88 6.33
CA TYR A 96 11.63 5.10 5.75
C TYR A 96 13.07 4.93 5.22
N GLN A 97 13.72 3.81 5.51
CA GLN A 97 15.10 3.50 5.14
C GLN A 97 15.14 2.33 4.16
N LEU A 98 15.73 2.55 2.97
CA LEU A 98 15.85 1.48 1.97
C LEU A 98 16.63 0.27 2.50
N SER A 99 17.72 0.51 3.25
CA SER A 99 18.53 -0.56 3.84
C SER A 99 17.74 -1.46 4.81
N GLU A 100 16.80 -0.91 5.57
CA GLU A 100 15.90 -1.68 6.44
C GLU A 100 14.91 -2.52 5.61
N CYS A 101 14.39 -1.97 4.51
CA CYS A 101 13.55 -2.71 3.58
C CYS A 101 14.28 -3.92 3.00
N GLU A 102 15.52 -3.73 2.54
CA GLU A 102 16.38 -4.79 2.00
C GLU A 102 16.64 -5.88 3.03
N GLN A 103 16.94 -5.51 4.27
CA GLN A 103 17.16 -6.45 5.36
C GLN A 103 15.92 -7.29 5.67
N LEU A 104 14.75 -6.67 5.83
CA LEU A 104 13.49 -7.38 6.10
C LEU A 104 13.13 -8.35 4.99
N ILE A 105 13.24 -7.93 3.73
CA ILE A 105 13.01 -8.77 2.56
C ILE A 105 13.98 -9.96 2.54
N SER A 106 15.27 -9.70 2.78
CA SER A 106 16.29 -10.76 2.82
C SER A 106 16.01 -11.79 3.93
N VAL A 107 15.58 -11.35 5.11
CA VAL A 107 15.20 -12.24 6.21
C VAL A 107 13.97 -13.07 5.82
N ALA A 108 12.93 -12.44 5.30
CA ALA A 108 11.70 -13.11 4.87
C ALA A 108 11.98 -14.19 3.81
N GLU A 109 12.84 -13.90 2.82
CA GLU A 109 13.21 -14.86 1.76
C GLU A 109 14.08 -16.01 2.27
N ARG A 110 15.09 -15.74 3.10
CA ARG A 110 15.95 -16.79 3.67
C ARG A 110 15.18 -17.75 4.58
N ARG A 111 14.21 -17.22 5.32
CA ARG A 111 13.39 -18.04 6.24
C ARG A 111 12.14 -18.60 5.59
N ASN A 112 11.90 -18.28 4.31
CA ASN A 112 10.70 -18.67 3.56
C ASN A 112 9.39 -18.24 4.27
N ILE A 113 9.34 -17.01 4.78
CA ILE A 113 8.20 -16.44 5.51
C ILE A 113 7.54 -15.35 4.65
N LEU A 114 6.23 -15.26 4.67
CA LEU A 114 5.49 -14.22 3.96
C LEU A 114 5.77 -12.84 4.57
N LEU A 115 6.15 -11.90 3.72
CA LEU A 115 6.19 -10.47 3.98
C LEU A 115 5.28 -9.77 2.98
N PHE A 116 4.16 -9.22 3.44
CA PHE A 116 3.16 -8.54 2.62
C PHE A 116 3.09 -7.07 3.02
N VAL A 117 3.09 -6.14 2.07
CA VAL A 117 2.94 -4.71 2.34
C VAL A 117 1.63 -4.18 1.77
N GLY A 118 0.96 -3.35 2.54
CA GLY A 118 -0.41 -2.86 2.32
C GLY A 118 -0.56 -1.84 1.19
N PHE A 119 -0.17 -2.17 -0.04
CA PHE A 119 -0.37 -1.33 -1.22
C PHE A 119 -1.77 -1.50 -1.81
N ASN A 120 -2.77 -0.90 -1.18
CA ASN A 120 -4.17 -1.07 -1.53
C ASN A 120 -4.55 -0.65 -2.96
N ARG A 121 -3.80 0.28 -3.60
CA ARG A 121 -4.07 0.72 -4.98
C ARG A 121 -3.99 -0.42 -5.99
N ARG A 122 -3.14 -1.41 -5.77
CA ARG A 122 -3.04 -2.61 -6.62
C ARG A 122 -4.36 -3.43 -6.66
N TYR A 123 -5.25 -3.23 -5.68
CA TYR A 123 -6.47 -4.00 -5.46
C TYR A 123 -7.76 -3.19 -5.66
N VAL A 124 -7.67 -1.94 -6.12
CA VAL A 124 -8.85 -1.12 -6.43
C VAL A 124 -9.66 -1.77 -7.54
N PRO A 125 -10.98 -2.00 -7.36
CA PRO A 125 -11.80 -2.71 -8.35
C PRO A 125 -11.77 -2.05 -9.73
N LEU A 126 -11.87 -0.73 -9.82
CA LEU A 126 -11.84 0.01 -11.08
C LEU A 126 -10.46 0.00 -11.77
N TYR A 127 -9.40 -0.42 -11.09
CA TYR A 127 -8.07 -0.56 -11.65
C TYR A 127 -7.80 -1.94 -12.27
N GLN A 128 -8.64 -2.94 -11.97
CA GLN A 128 -8.38 -4.31 -12.42
C GLN A 128 -8.52 -4.46 -13.94
N GLN A 129 -9.50 -3.77 -14.55
CA GLN A 129 -9.69 -3.80 -15.99
C GLN A 129 -8.53 -3.13 -16.75
N PRO A 130 -8.09 -1.89 -16.44
CA PRO A 130 -6.87 -1.32 -17.03
C PRO A 130 -5.62 -2.18 -16.80
N LEU A 131 -5.41 -2.73 -15.61
CA LEU A 131 -4.25 -3.57 -15.31
C LEU A 131 -4.14 -4.85 -16.16
N ALA A 132 -5.25 -5.34 -16.71
CA ALA A 132 -5.27 -6.48 -17.64
C ALA A 132 -4.77 -6.12 -19.06
N ASN A 133 -4.55 -4.83 -19.35
CA ASN A 133 -4.15 -4.33 -20.65
C ASN A 133 -2.74 -3.74 -20.61
N VAL A 134 -1.97 -3.89 -21.70
CA VAL A 134 -0.63 -3.32 -21.83
C VAL A 134 -0.73 -1.80 -21.90
N PRO A 135 -0.14 -1.04 -20.96
CA PRO A 135 -0.17 0.43 -21.04
C PRO A 135 0.75 0.96 -22.13
N LEU A 136 0.26 1.95 -22.89
CA LEU A 136 1.07 2.83 -23.73
C LEU A 136 1.47 4.09 -22.97
N GLN A 137 0.50 4.65 -22.23
CA GLN A 137 0.72 5.80 -21.36
C GLN A 137 -0.01 5.60 -20.04
N LEU A 138 0.60 6.04 -18.95
CA LEU A 138 0.01 6.07 -17.62
C LEU A 138 0.29 7.42 -16.99
N HIS A 139 -0.77 8.13 -16.60
CA HIS A 139 -0.67 9.35 -15.84
C HIS A 139 -1.38 9.14 -14.49
N TYR A 140 -0.66 9.36 -13.40
CA TYR A 140 -1.24 9.19 -12.08
C TYR A 140 -0.98 10.42 -11.22
N GLN A 141 -2.04 11.10 -10.83
CA GLN A 141 -1.97 12.32 -10.06
C GLN A 141 -2.74 12.18 -8.75
N LYS A 142 -2.17 12.72 -7.67
CA LYS A 142 -2.85 12.88 -6.38
C LYS A 142 -2.48 14.22 -5.79
N ASN A 143 -3.49 14.99 -5.43
CA ASN A 143 -3.32 16.31 -4.87
C ASN A 143 -3.91 16.40 -3.47
N ARG A 144 -3.34 17.28 -2.66
CA ARG A 144 -3.78 17.59 -1.31
C ARG A 144 -3.99 19.10 -1.14
N TYR A 145 -4.98 19.45 -0.37
CA TYR A 145 -5.22 20.85 -0.01
C TYR A 145 -4.34 21.22 1.20
N GLN A 146 -3.44 22.17 1.01
CA GLN A 146 -2.60 22.78 2.06
C GLN A 146 -1.89 21.78 3.01
N GLN A 147 -1.18 20.80 2.45
CA GLN A 147 -0.47 19.78 3.23
C GLN A 147 0.98 19.55 2.74
N PRO A 148 1.83 20.58 2.56
CA PRO A 148 3.25 20.35 2.31
C PRO A 148 3.86 19.59 3.50
N ALA A 149 4.97 18.87 3.26
CA ALA A 149 5.63 18.08 4.28
C ALA A 149 7.15 18.04 4.03
N ASP A 150 7.91 17.59 5.03
CA ASP A 150 9.31 17.26 4.79
C ASP A 150 9.43 16.22 3.66
N LEU A 151 10.55 16.26 2.96
CA LEU A 151 10.76 15.49 1.73
C LEU A 151 10.49 13.99 1.93
N ARG A 152 11.02 13.39 2.99
CA ARG A 152 10.91 11.95 3.23
C ARG A 152 9.50 11.53 3.59
N THR A 153 8.85 12.26 4.47
CA THR A 153 7.43 12.07 4.81
C THR A 153 6.52 12.24 3.58
N PHE A 154 6.75 13.27 2.77
CA PHE A 154 5.98 13.47 1.54
C PHE A 154 6.06 12.24 0.63
N VAL A 155 7.29 11.76 0.37
CA VAL A 155 7.53 10.66 -0.57
C VAL A 155 7.04 9.33 -0.01
N TYR A 156 7.42 8.98 1.21
CA TYR A 156 7.16 7.64 1.75
C TYR A 156 5.76 7.47 2.36
N ASP A 157 5.13 8.53 2.90
CA ASP A 157 3.80 8.38 3.49
C ASP A 157 2.65 8.52 2.49
N ASP A 158 2.85 9.27 1.41
CA ASP A 158 1.73 9.55 0.49
C ASP A 158 2.10 9.30 -0.98
N PHE A 159 3.21 9.85 -1.47
CA PHE A 159 3.58 9.73 -2.87
C PHE A 159 3.94 8.30 -3.28
N ILE A 160 4.41 7.48 -2.36
CA ILE A 160 4.69 6.05 -2.56
C ILE A 160 3.49 5.29 -3.15
N HIS A 161 2.26 5.68 -2.81
CA HIS A 161 1.08 5.04 -3.38
C HIS A 161 1.00 5.13 -4.90
N LEU A 162 1.42 6.27 -5.44
CA LEU A 162 1.40 6.54 -6.87
C LEU A 162 2.59 5.87 -7.54
N LEU A 163 3.78 6.04 -6.96
CA LEU A 163 5.01 5.42 -7.44
C LEU A 163 4.88 3.90 -7.51
N ASP A 164 4.38 3.30 -6.41
CA ASP A 164 4.14 1.87 -6.32
C ASP A 164 3.17 1.37 -7.38
N PHE A 165 2.00 1.99 -7.49
CA PHE A 165 0.99 1.56 -8.45
C PHE A 165 1.46 1.70 -9.89
N ALA A 166 2.06 2.85 -10.25
CA ALA A 166 2.53 3.09 -11.61
C ALA A 166 3.67 2.13 -11.99
N HIS A 167 4.62 1.87 -11.09
CA HIS A 167 5.65 0.87 -11.30
C HIS A 167 5.05 -0.54 -11.42
N TYR A 168 4.16 -0.93 -10.51
CA TYR A 168 3.47 -2.22 -10.54
C TYR A 168 2.72 -2.44 -11.86
N ALA A 169 1.88 -1.49 -12.26
CA ALA A 169 1.07 -1.57 -13.48
C ALA A 169 1.92 -1.73 -14.74
N THR A 170 3.05 -1.03 -14.82
CA THR A 170 3.95 -1.11 -15.98
C THR A 170 4.82 -2.36 -15.98
N ALA A 171 5.29 -2.81 -14.80
CA ALA A 171 6.12 -4.00 -14.64
C ALA A 171 5.37 -5.32 -14.91
N LEU A 172 4.03 -5.32 -14.86
CA LEU A 172 3.23 -6.48 -15.26
C LEU A 172 3.42 -6.85 -16.74
N HIS A 173 3.67 -5.85 -17.59
CA HIS A 173 3.70 -6.00 -19.05
C HIS A 173 5.07 -5.74 -19.67
N ASN A 174 5.95 -5.02 -18.96
CA ASN A 174 7.25 -4.60 -19.47
C ASN A 174 8.38 -5.08 -18.54
N LYS A 175 9.50 -5.47 -19.14
CA LYS A 175 10.73 -5.83 -18.42
C LYS A 175 11.82 -4.84 -18.80
N GLY A 176 12.74 -4.58 -17.89
CA GLY A 176 13.90 -3.74 -18.14
C GLY A 176 14.15 -2.74 -17.01
N ASN A 177 15.18 -1.95 -17.20
CA ASN A 177 15.54 -0.85 -16.31
C ASN A 177 15.01 0.46 -16.88
N PHE A 178 14.76 1.43 -16.03
CA PHE A 178 14.40 2.79 -16.39
C PHE A 178 15.12 3.76 -15.47
N THR A 179 15.32 4.99 -15.94
CA THR A 179 15.85 6.08 -15.13
C THR A 179 14.79 7.15 -15.03
N PRO A 180 14.24 7.41 -13.84
CA PRO A 180 13.25 8.45 -13.66
C PRO A 180 13.86 9.84 -13.79
N VAL A 181 13.08 10.78 -14.31
CA VAL A 181 13.36 12.23 -14.27
C VAL A 181 12.45 12.83 -13.20
N VAL A 182 13.04 13.51 -12.23
CA VAL A 182 12.34 14.04 -11.06
C VAL A 182 12.39 15.56 -11.07
N HIS A 183 11.24 16.20 -10.85
CA HIS A 183 11.12 17.64 -10.65
C HIS A 183 10.35 17.90 -9.36
N GLY A 184 10.91 18.69 -8.46
CA GLY A 184 10.29 19.07 -7.19
C GLY A 184 10.22 20.57 -7.01
N GLN A 185 9.23 21.03 -6.28
CA GLN A 185 9.08 22.42 -5.85
C GLN A 185 8.85 22.45 -4.34
N PHE A 186 9.62 23.31 -3.67
CA PHE A 186 9.54 23.48 -2.23
C PHE A 186 8.81 24.79 -1.90
N ASP A 187 8.02 24.77 -0.84
CA ASP A 187 7.55 25.94 -0.13
C ASP A 187 8.33 26.01 1.17
N LYS A 188 9.28 26.95 1.23
CA LYS A 188 10.32 27.02 2.29
C LYS A 188 11.12 25.71 2.30
N ASP A 189 11.13 25.00 3.44
CA ASP A 189 11.86 23.73 3.63
C ASP A 189 10.99 22.48 3.41
N GLN A 190 9.73 22.67 2.96
CA GLN A 190 8.78 21.57 2.76
C GLN A 190 8.53 21.32 1.28
N LEU A 191 8.53 20.06 0.87
CA LEU A 191 8.15 19.68 -0.48
C LEU A 191 6.66 19.97 -0.69
N ALA A 192 6.37 20.77 -1.70
CA ALA A 192 5.01 21.19 -2.06
C ALA A 192 4.48 20.43 -3.27
N CYS A 193 5.31 20.28 -4.30
CA CYS A 193 4.95 19.58 -5.53
C CYS A 193 6.09 18.66 -5.95
N VAL A 194 5.74 17.52 -6.56
CA VAL A 194 6.68 16.61 -7.19
C VAL A 194 6.08 16.03 -8.46
N GLN A 195 6.91 15.87 -9.49
CA GLN A 195 6.60 15.13 -10.70
C GLN A 195 7.74 14.18 -11.02
N VAL A 196 7.40 12.94 -11.37
CA VAL A 196 8.34 11.89 -11.75
C VAL A 196 7.89 11.29 -13.07
N ASN A 197 8.78 11.26 -14.05
CA ASN A 197 8.51 10.71 -15.36
C ASN A 197 9.53 9.63 -15.70
N TRP A 198 9.09 8.56 -16.35
CA TRP A 198 9.99 7.53 -16.89
C TRP A 198 9.37 6.84 -18.08
N GLN A 199 10.21 6.09 -18.80
CA GLN A 199 9.77 5.17 -19.84
C GLN A 199 10.23 3.76 -19.49
N LEU A 200 9.33 2.79 -19.55
CA LEU A 200 9.63 1.38 -19.37
C LEU A 200 9.14 0.60 -20.59
N GLY A 201 10.07 0.09 -21.40
CA GLY A 201 9.74 -0.46 -22.71
C GLY A 201 9.10 0.60 -23.61
N SER A 202 7.92 0.32 -24.14
CA SER A 202 7.12 1.27 -24.94
C SER A 202 6.17 2.15 -24.11
N THR A 203 6.12 1.97 -22.78
CA THR A 203 5.18 2.68 -21.90
C THR A 203 5.79 3.96 -21.37
N SER A 204 5.12 5.09 -21.58
CA SER A 204 5.40 6.37 -20.93
C SER A 204 4.64 6.48 -19.62
N VAL A 205 5.32 6.90 -18.55
CA VAL A 205 4.73 7.07 -17.22
C VAL A 205 4.97 8.48 -16.71
N SER A 206 3.94 9.10 -16.17
CA SER A 206 3.99 10.39 -15.47
C SER A 206 3.23 10.27 -14.15
N VAL A 207 3.92 10.55 -13.05
CA VAL A 207 3.35 10.50 -11.70
C VAL A 207 3.56 11.85 -11.03
N SER A 208 2.53 12.43 -10.45
CA SER A 208 2.66 13.75 -9.82
C SER A 208 1.82 13.89 -8.56
N MET A 209 2.29 14.74 -7.64
CA MET A 209 1.56 15.14 -6.46
C MET A 209 1.77 16.63 -6.19
N ASN A 210 0.67 17.35 -5.95
CA ASN A 210 0.70 18.73 -5.50
C ASN A 210 -0.03 18.84 -4.16
N ARG A 211 0.67 19.25 -3.12
CA ARG A 211 0.14 19.43 -1.77
C ARG A 211 -0.21 20.89 -1.42
N LEU A 212 -0.18 21.79 -2.40
CA LEU A 212 -0.74 23.14 -2.35
C LEU A 212 -1.91 23.32 -3.33
N ALA A 213 -2.60 22.22 -3.68
CA ALA A 213 -3.72 22.25 -4.59
C ALA A 213 -4.96 22.92 -3.98
N GLY A 214 -5.86 23.42 -4.83
CA GLY A 214 -7.13 24.02 -4.41
C GLY A 214 -8.11 23.04 -3.76
N HIS A 215 -7.96 21.72 -4.02
CA HIS A 215 -8.73 20.65 -3.39
C HIS A 215 -7.96 19.32 -3.45
N SER A 216 -8.35 18.38 -2.57
CA SER A 216 -7.76 17.05 -2.58
C SER A 216 -8.47 16.14 -3.60
N PHE A 217 -7.71 15.54 -4.51
CA PHE A 217 -8.23 14.53 -5.45
C PHE A 217 -7.15 13.55 -5.89
N GLU A 218 -7.55 12.41 -6.43
CA GLU A 218 -6.68 11.38 -6.99
C GLU A 218 -7.25 10.95 -8.34
N ARG A 219 -6.40 10.93 -9.41
CA ARG A 219 -6.81 10.57 -10.78
C ARG A 219 -5.77 9.66 -11.41
N LEU A 220 -6.24 8.54 -11.93
CA LEU A 220 -5.50 7.67 -12.83
C LEU A 220 -6.04 7.85 -14.26
N GLU A 221 -5.15 8.08 -15.21
CA GLU A 221 -5.42 7.94 -16.64
C GLU A 221 -4.51 6.83 -17.18
N TYR A 222 -5.12 5.83 -17.80
CA TYR A 222 -4.45 4.63 -18.30
C TYR A 222 -4.84 4.43 -19.77
N PHE A 223 -3.87 4.57 -20.66
CA PHE A 223 -4.06 4.43 -22.10
C PHE A 223 -3.45 3.11 -22.56
N SER A 224 -4.22 2.32 -23.26
CA SER A 224 -3.82 1.12 -23.96
C SER A 224 -4.21 1.24 -25.46
N ALA A 225 -3.85 0.26 -26.27
CA ALA A 225 -4.22 0.28 -27.69
C ALA A 225 -5.75 0.38 -27.85
N ASN A 226 -6.22 1.51 -28.44
CA ASN A 226 -7.63 1.81 -28.68
C ASN A 226 -8.52 1.86 -27.44
N GLN A 227 -7.95 2.00 -26.24
CA GLN A 227 -8.69 2.07 -24.97
C GLN A 227 -8.08 3.13 -24.06
N HIS A 228 -8.94 3.82 -23.32
CA HIS A 228 -8.56 4.78 -22.30
C HIS A 228 -9.46 4.63 -21.07
N TRP A 229 -8.86 4.51 -19.91
CA TRP A 229 -9.55 4.56 -18.60
C TRP A 229 -9.12 5.81 -17.87
N GLN A 230 -10.09 6.59 -17.42
CA GLN A 230 -9.92 7.64 -16.43
C GLN A 230 -10.64 7.20 -15.17
N VAL A 231 -9.96 7.17 -14.02
CA VAL A 231 -10.56 6.83 -12.73
C VAL A 231 -10.28 7.92 -11.72
N ASP A 232 -11.33 8.47 -11.13
CA ASP A 232 -11.29 9.57 -10.17
C ASP A 232 -11.57 9.07 -8.75
N ASN A 233 -10.73 9.47 -7.81
CA ASN A 233 -10.83 9.20 -6.38
C ASN A 233 -11.05 7.71 -6.02
N LEU A 234 -10.63 6.79 -6.91
CA LEU A 234 -10.74 5.32 -6.79
C LEU A 234 -12.18 4.77 -6.91
N VAL A 235 -13.19 5.61 -7.13
CA VAL A 235 -14.61 5.22 -6.95
C VAL A 235 -15.49 5.41 -8.18
N GLN A 236 -15.06 6.21 -9.14
CA GLN A 236 -15.78 6.48 -10.37
C GLN A 236 -14.83 6.71 -11.53
N GLY A 237 -15.28 6.54 -12.75
CA GLY A 237 -14.43 6.78 -13.90
C GLY A 237 -15.18 6.69 -15.23
N ILE A 238 -14.38 6.75 -16.31
CA ILE A 238 -14.83 6.61 -17.68
C ILE A 238 -13.90 5.62 -18.38
N HIS A 239 -14.48 4.68 -19.12
CA HIS A 239 -13.79 3.85 -20.09
C HIS A 239 -14.19 4.30 -21.49
N SER A 240 -13.20 4.61 -22.30
CA SER A 240 -13.38 5.04 -23.71
C SER A 240 -12.78 3.98 -24.64
N ALA A 241 -13.58 3.46 -25.55
CA ALA A 241 -13.17 2.52 -26.60
C ALA A 241 -14.09 2.67 -27.81
N ALA A 242 -13.57 2.46 -29.04
CA ALA A 242 -14.33 2.55 -30.30
C ALA A 242 -15.14 3.86 -30.44
N ASN A 243 -14.58 5.00 -30.06
CA ASN A 243 -15.24 6.31 -30.01
C ASN A 243 -16.50 6.41 -29.13
N GLN A 244 -16.66 5.48 -28.20
CA GLN A 244 -17.75 5.49 -27.21
C GLN A 244 -17.17 5.63 -25.81
N GLN A 245 -17.98 6.17 -24.90
CA GLN A 245 -17.64 6.31 -23.49
C GLN A 245 -18.65 5.58 -22.63
N GLN A 246 -18.13 4.82 -21.68
CA GLN A 246 -18.90 4.14 -20.65
C GLN A 246 -18.53 4.67 -19.27
N HIS A 247 -19.51 5.07 -18.49
CA HIS A 247 -19.28 5.42 -17.09
C HIS A 247 -18.96 4.18 -16.26
N LEU A 248 -17.89 4.26 -15.47
CA LEU A 248 -17.49 3.25 -14.52
C LEU A 248 -17.90 3.72 -13.12
N VAL A 249 -18.80 3.00 -12.50
CA VAL A 249 -19.24 3.28 -11.13
C VAL A 249 -19.18 2.00 -10.31
N VAL A 250 -18.77 2.15 -9.06
CA VAL A 250 -18.84 1.06 -8.11
C VAL A 250 -20.20 1.08 -7.45
N ASN A 251 -20.82 -0.09 -7.29
CA ASN A 251 -22.16 -0.24 -6.71
C ASN A 251 -22.28 0.52 -5.37
N ASP A 252 -23.39 1.23 -5.16
CA ASP A 252 -23.61 2.08 -4.00
C ASP A 252 -23.64 1.31 -2.67
N TRP A 253 -24.04 0.04 -2.70
CA TRP A 253 -24.02 -0.82 -1.51
C TRP A 253 -22.64 -1.32 -1.11
N GLN A 254 -21.61 -1.13 -1.95
CA GLN A 254 -20.26 -1.51 -1.60
C GLN A 254 -19.63 -0.48 -0.66
N SER A 255 -18.96 -0.98 0.38
CA SER A 255 -18.30 -0.13 1.37
C SER A 255 -17.14 0.68 0.76
N THR A 256 -16.81 1.79 1.39
CA THR A 256 -15.61 2.59 1.04
C THR A 256 -14.34 1.73 1.06
N LEU A 257 -14.24 0.78 1.96
CA LEU A 257 -13.08 -0.11 2.06
C LEU A 257 -12.98 -1.06 0.86
N HIS A 258 -14.12 -1.56 0.35
CA HIS A 258 -14.14 -2.32 -0.89
C HIS A 258 -13.72 -1.45 -2.08
N LYS A 259 -14.35 -0.28 -2.26
CA LYS A 259 -14.05 0.66 -3.36
C LYS A 259 -12.58 1.04 -3.42
N ARG A 260 -11.93 1.15 -2.28
CA ARG A 260 -10.51 1.52 -2.15
C ARG A 260 -9.55 0.33 -2.15
N GLY A 261 -10.01 -0.88 -2.41
CA GLY A 261 -9.18 -2.07 -2.54
C GLY A 261 -8.73 -2.73 -1.24
N PHE A 262 -9.19 -2.27 -0.07
CA PHE A 262 -8.77 -2.87 1.21
C PHE A 262 -9.32 -4.29 1.38
N VAL A 263 -10.56 -4.55 0.96
CA VAL A 263 -11.16 -5.90 1.05
C VAL A 263 -10.36 -6.89 0.21
N ALA A 264 -10.18 -6.62 -1.09
CA ALA A 264 -9.45 -7.51 -1.99
C ALA A 264 -7.97 -7.67 -1.61
N MET A 265 -7.35 -6.62 -1.06
CA MET A 265 -5.99 -6.68 -0.54
C MET A 265 -5.88 -7.63 0.67
N LEU A 266 -6.84 -7.55 1.60
CA LEU A 266 -6.87 -8.41 2.77
C LEU A 266 -7.14 -9.86 2.40
N ASP A 267 -8.07 -10.11 1.45
CA ASP A 267 -8.32 -11.44 0.89
C ASP A 267 -7.04 -12.03 0.26
N ALA A 268 -6.31 -11.23 -0.51
CA ALA A 268 -5.04 -11.66 -1.12
C ALA A 268 -3.97 -11.98 -0.06
N PHE A 269 -3.90 -11.21 1.02
CA PHE A 269 -3.01 -11.51 2.14
C PHE A 269 -3.36 -12.84 2.81
N ILE A 270 -4.63 -13.05 3.15
CA ILE A 270 -5.11 -14.28 3.80
C ILE A 270 -4.81 -15.51 2.92
N GLN A 271 -5.12 -15.44 1.63
CA GLN A 271 -4.80 -16.52 0.68
C GLN A 271 -3.29 -16.84 0.62
N GLN A 272 -2.42 -15.83 0.74
CA GLN A 272 -0.98 -16.07 0.78
C GLN A 272 -0.54 -16.68 2.11
N VAL A 273 -1.14 -16.30 3.24
CA VAL A 273 -0.89 -16.97 4.54
C VAL A 273 -1.30 -18.44 4.47
N GLU A 274 -2.46 -18.76 3.92
CA GLU A 274 -2.94 -20.13 3.74
C GLU A 274 -2.02 -20.97 2.83
N LYS A 275 -1.51 -20.37 1.77
CA LYS A 275 -0.57 -21.00 0.85
C LYS A 275 0.80 -21.26 1.50
N GLY A 276 1.18 -20.43 2.47
CA GLY A 276 2.48 -20.49 3.15
C GLY A 276 3.66 -20.04 2.30
N GLY A 277 4.78 -19.76 2.98
CA GLY A 277 6.04 -19.39 2.36
C GLY A 277 6.12 -17.95 1.85
N THR A 278 7.30 -17.56 1.37
CA THR A 278 7.57 -16.23 0.84
C THR A 278 7.08 -16.07 -0.61
N ASN A 279 6.75 -14.84 -0.99
CA ASN A 279 6.43 -14.48 -2.38
C ASN A 279 7.54 -13.60 -2.97
N LYS A 280 8.56 -14.24 -3.57
CA LYS A 280 9.73 -13.53 -4.14
C LYS A 280 9.37 -12.52 -5.23
N ALA A 281 8.37 -12.79 -6.06
CA ALA A 281 7.94 -11.87 -7.10
C ALA A 281 7.34 -10.59 -6.49
N GLN A 282 6.53 -10.75 -5.45
CA GLN A 282 5.98 -9.62 -4.69
C GLN A 282 7.08 -8.84 -3.96
N ASN A 283 8.03 -9.53 -3.31
CA ASN A 283 9.17 -8.93 -2.64
C ASN A 283 10.01 -8.07 -3.58
N LYS A 284 10.27 -8.57 -4.80
CA LYS A 284 10.98 -7.80 -5.83
C LYS A 284 10.26 -6.51 -6.19
N THR A 285 8.94 -6.57 -6.39
CA THR A 285 8.13 -5.38 -6.71
C THR A 285 8.10 -4.41 -5.52
N LEU A 286 7.97 -4.94 -4.31
CA LEU A 286 8.01 -4.17 -3.07
C LEU A 286 9.33 -3.40 -2.91
N LEU A 287 10.46 -4.09 -3.13
CA LEU A 287 11.78 -3.46 -3.07
C LEU A 287 11.92 -2.37 -4.13
N SER A 288 11.52 -2.63 -5.36
CA SER A 288 11.58 -1.64 -6.46
C SER A 288 10.76 -0.38 -6.15
N SER A 289 9.61 -0.50 -5.49
CA SER A 289 8.80 0.66 -5.07
C SER A 289 9.53 1.52 -4.04
N HIS A 290 10.23 0.91 -3.07
CA HIS A 290 11.03 1.66 -2.08
C HIS A 290 12.33 2.23 -2.69
N GLN A 291 12.96 1.52 -3.62
CA GLN A 291 14.10 2.03 -4.39
C GLN A 291 13.71 3.28 -5.20
N LEU A 292 12.53 3.27 -5.80
CA LEU A 292 12.02 4.43 -6.53
C LEU A 292 11.74 5.62 -5.59
N CYS A 293 11.19 5.38 -4.40
CA CYS A 293 11.03 6.42 -3.37
C CYS A 293 12.39 7.00 -2.95
N GLU A 294 13.36 6.15 -2.66
CA GLU A 294 14.70 6.62 -2.26
C GLU A 294 15.38 7.39 -3.38
N PHE A 295 15.25 6.95 -4.64
CA PHE A 295 15.74 7.68 -5.79
C PHE A 295 15.15 9.09 -5.86
N VAL A 296 13.83 9.24 -5.68
CA VAL A 296 13.16 10.55 -5.68
C VAL A 296 13.70 11.43 -4.56
N VAL A 297 13.88 10.88 -3.35
CA VAL A 297 14.48 11.63 -2.23
C VAL A 297 15.89 12.11 -2.59
N GLN A 298 16.74 11.23 -3.11
CA GLN A 298 18.13 11.59 -3.48
C GLN A 298 18.22 12.63 -4.59
N GLN A 299 17.28 12.68 -5.53
CA GLN A 299 17.26 13.68 -6.60
C GLN A 299 16.82 15.06 -6.12
N LEU A 300 16.15 15.15 -4.96
CA LEU A 300 15.61 16.39 -4.41
C LEU A 300 16.34 16.89 -3.15
N THR A 301 17.33 16.13 -2.66
CA THR A 301 18.26 16.54 -1.59
C THR A 301 19.44 17.31 -2.17
#